data_d4e43e5f50da133b4f9041e444fe1bc2
#
_entry.id   d4e43e5f50da133b4f9041e444fe1bc2
#
_cell.length_a   1.000
_cell.length_b   1.000
_cell.length_c   1.000
_cell.angle_alpha   90.00
_cell.angle_beta   90.00
_cell.angle_gamma   90.00
#
_symmetry.space_group_name_H-M   'P 1'
#
loop_
_entity.id
_entity.type
_entity.pdbx_description
1 polymer ?
#
loop_
_entity_poly.entity_id
_entity_poly.type
_entity_poly.pdbx_seq_one_letter_code
_entity_poly.pdbx_strand_id
1 'polypeptide(L)'
;VSGIFTYKLFSSDLNKPYNQTNKSSRWEKELFDVNHKDNFKDLDRLEELYIKYHWKNSYITYGKIPVEHTPLLNKSDGRMKPFAFQGGWLHHKGEKFQADVAWIHKVSPRSMTEWFSMEEAIGLTDNGYSPNGEKADYKETTHSQGLAIVHLGKEFKNLNINFWNFHLDKFINTSWLQLEYSKKNWQVGVIYSYQVPHSYQKQLAYENQYAQSNENGQVASFLLKYSKGHSQIKAAYSKAFESGRYLFPKELGRD
;
A
#
# COMPACT_ATOMS: atom_id res chain seq x y z
N VAL A 1 20.79 2.57 -6.87
CA VAL A 1 20.82 1.22 -6.29
C VAL A 1 20.88 1.36 -4.79
N SER A 2 19.96 0.76 -4.05
CA SER A 2 20.00 0.64 -2.60
C SER A 2 19.62 -0.77 -2.14
N GLY A 3 20.10 -1.17 -0.97
CA GLY A 3 19.79 -2.46 -0.39
C GLY A 3 19.92 -2.39 1.13
N ILE A 4 19.27 -3.33 1.80
CA ILE A 4 19.39 -3.53 3.23
C ILE A 4 20.11 -4.84 3.44
N PHE A 5 21.21 -4.75 4.17
CA PHE A 5 22.06 -5.87 4.54
C PHE A 5 21.93 -6.09 6.04
N THR A 6 21.58 -7.32 6.43
CA THR A 6 21.37 -7.66 7.83
C THR A 6 22.28 -8.82 8.18
N TYR A 7 22.94 -8.74 9.32
CA TYR A 7 23.78 -9.82 9.84
C TYR A 7 23.35 -10.20 11.25
N LYS A 8 23.05 -11.47 11.47
CA LYS A 8 22.65 -12.00 12.76
C LYS A 8 23.89 -12.31 13.61
N LEU A 9 24.11 -11.56 14.66
CA LEU A 9 25.17 -11.84 15.62
C LEU A 9 24.78 -12.96 16.58
N PHE A 10 23.59 -12.87 17.15
CA PHE A 10 22.98 -13.90 18.01
C PHE A 10 21.47 -13.65 18.15
N SER A 11 20.73 -14.67 18.48
CA SER A 11 19.31 -14.54 18.84
C SER A 11 18.90 -15.65 19.80
N SER A 12 17.82 -15.42 20.55
CA SER A 12 17.07 -16.48 21.22
C SER A 12 16.43 -17.42 20.19
N ASP A 13 15.86 -18.53 20.63
CA ASP A 13 15.05 -19.40 19.75
C ASP A 13 13.75 -18.67 19.38
N LEU A 14 13.71 -18.09 18.18
CA LEU A 14 12.59 -17.33 17.64
C LEU A 14 11.36 -18.21 17.32
N ASN A 15 11.54 -19.53 17.26
CA ASN A 15 10.44 -20.48 17.07
C ASN A 15 9.74 -20.86 18.38
N LYS A 16 10.39 -20.62 19.50
CA LYS A 16 9.83 -20.95 20.81
C LYS A 16 8.61 -20.09 21.11
N PRO A 17 7.43 -20.68 21.34
CA PRO A 17 6.26 -19.90 21.72
C PRO A 17 6.41 -19.32 23.13
N TYR A 18 5.82 -18.16 23.37
CA TYR A 18 5.73 -17.58 24.70
C TYR A 18 4.74 -18.37 25.56
N ASN A 19 5.16 -18.78 26.75
CA ASN A 19 4.35 -19.64 27.64
C ASN A 19 2.95 -19.10 27.96
N GLN A 20 2.78 -17.77 27.99
CA GLN A 20 1.51 -17.14 28.34
C GLN A 20 0.53 -17.07 27.17
N THR A 21 1.00 -16.99 25.94
CA THR A 21 0.17 -16.75 24.75
C THR A 21 0.19 -17.89 23.76
N ASN A 22 1.09 -18.84 23.94
CA ASN A 22 1.41 -19.91 22.98
C ASN A 22 1.68 -19.38 21.56
N LYS A 23 2.14 -18.14 21.43
CA LYS A 23 2.48 -17.48 20.17
C LYS A 23 3.97 -17.23 20.10
N SER A 24 4.57 -17.55 18.98
CA SER A 24 5.97 -17.21 18.71
C SER A 24 6.10 -15.77 18.19
N SER A 25 7.28 -15.20 18.34
CA SER A 25 7.59 -13.89 17.75
C SER A 25 7.42 -13.94 16.23
N ARG A 26 6.70 -12.95 15.68
CA ARG A 26 6.39 -12.91 14.26
C ARG A 26 7.36 -12.02 13.49
N TRP A 27 7.65 -10.87 14.04
CA TRP A 27 8.41 -9.82 13.35
C TRP A 27 9.89 -10.17 13.20
N GLU A 28 10.45 -10.76 14.24
CA GLU A 28 11.83 -11.21 14.24
C GLU A 28 12.03 -12.40 13.29
N LYS A 29 11.02 -13.25 13.14
CA LYS A 29 11.05 -14.35 12.17
C LYS A 29 11.11 -13.87 10.73
N GLU A 30 10.45 -12.78 10.41
CA GLU A 30 10.46 -12.19 9.08
C GLU A 30 11.79 -11.48 8.76
N LEU A 31 12.59 -11.14 9.79
CA LEU A 31 13.89 -10.52 9.64
C LEU A 31 15.04 -11.53 9.54
N PHE A 32 14.85 -12.75 10.02
CA PHE A 32 15.89 -13.77 10.12
C PHE A 32 15.43 -15.11 9.57
N ASP A 33 16.35 -15.87 9.00
CA ASP A 33 16.09 -17.24 8.56
C ASP A 33 15.96 -18.16 9.77
N VAL A 34 14.73 -18.34 10.26
CA VAL A 34 14.45 -19.16 11.44
C VAL A 34 14.47 -20.65 11.15
N ASN A 35 14.46 -21.04 9.87
CA ASN A 35 14.51 -22.43 9.45
C ASN A 35 15.96 -22.95 9.41
N HIS A 36 16.92 -22.05 9.21
CA HIS A 36 18.36 -22.37 9.17
C HIS A 36 19.09 -21.59 10.27
N LYS A 37 19.09 -22.15 11.48
CA LYS A 37 19.59 -21.50 12.70
C LYS A 37 21.03 -21.01 12.60
N ASP A 38 21.84 -21.70 11.80
CA ASP A 38 23.27 -21.40 11.58
C ASP A 38 23.49 -20.42 10.41
N ASN A 39 22.43 -19.95 9.78
CA ASN A 39 22.53 -18.90 8.78
C ASN A 39 22.65 -17.53 9.44
N PHE A 40 23.89 -17.05 9.53
CA PHE A 40 24.21 -15.70 10.01
C PHE A 40 24.27 -14.67 8.89
N LYS A 41 24.28 -15.13 7.63
CA LYS A 41 24.22 -14.27 6.46
C LYS A 41 22.76 -13.98 6.20
N ASP A 42 22.33 -12.94 6.71
CA ASP A 42 20.96 -12.79 6.64
C ASP A 42 20.42 -11.97 5.58
N LEU A 43 19.53 -12.45 4.97
CA LEU A 43 18.27 -11.94 4.56
C LEU A 43 18.43 -10.52 4.02
N ASP A 44 19.40 -10.39 3.09
CA ASP A 44 19.65 -9.16 2.38
C ASP A 44 18.52 -8.93 1.38
N ARG A 45 18.10 -7.67 1.25
CA ARG A 45 17.13 -7.29 0.24
C ARG A 45 17.66 -6.15 -0.60
N LEU A 46 17.75 -6.38 -1.90
CA LEU A 46 17.94 -5.31 -2.86
C LEU A 46 16.61 -4.54 -3.02
N GLU A 47 16.54 -3.35 -2.42
CA GLU A 47 15.31 -2.56 -2.38
C GLU A 47 15.08 -1.73 -3.63
N GLU A 48 16.15 -1.11 -4.13
CA GLU A 48 16.08 -0.23 -5.27
C GLU A 48 17.13 -0.61 -6.31
N LEU A 49 16.66 -1.03 -7.45
CA LEU A 49 17.46 -1.24 -8.66
C LEU A 49 16.60 -0.95 -9.86
N TYR A 50 16.73 0.23 -10.42
CA TYR A 50 15.92 0.68 -11.54
C TYR A 50 16.73 1.46 -12.57
N ILE A 51 16.20 1.49 -13.79
CA ILE A 51 16.61 2.38 -14.86
C ILE A 51 15.58 3.50 -14.95
N LYS A 52 16.05 4.74 -15.09
CA LYS A 52 15.22 5.93 -15.25
C LYS A 52 15.67 6.72 -16.47
N TYR A 53 14.73 6.97 -17.36
CA TYR A 53 14.95 7.80 -18.53
C TYR A 53 14.11 9.08 -18.46
N HIS A 54 14.75 10.22 -18.65
CA HIS A 54 14.14 11.54 -18.59
C HIS A 54 14.05 12.17 -19.96
N TRP A 55 12.91 12.81 -20.25
CA TRP A 55 12.74 13.67 -21.41
C TRP A 55 11.85 14.86 -21.07
N LYS A 56 12.31 16.07 -21.34
CA LYS A 56 11.59 17.31 -20.98
C LYS A 56 11.06 17.25 -19.52
N ASN A 57 9.76 17.31 -19.36
CA ASN A 57 9.07 17.30 -18.07
C ASN A 57 8.54 15.91 -17.68
N SER A 58 9.07 14.86 -18.27
CA SER A 58 8.60 13.50 -18.06
C SER A 58 9.75 12.55 -17.74
N TYR A 59 9.42 11.46 -17.11
CA TYR A 59 10.33 10.33 -16.97
C TYR A 59 9.59 9.00 -16.96
N ILE A 60 10.28 7.96 -17.36
CA ILE A 60 9.88 6.58 -17.14
C ILE A 60 10.93 5.89 -16.25
N THR A 61 10.47 5.12 -15.31
CA THR A 61 11.31 4.31 -14.43
C THR A 61 10.85 2.86 -14.53
N TYR A 62 11.78 1.92 -14.59
CA TYR A 62 11.46 0.50 -14.57
C TYR A 62 12.47 -0.28 -13.71
N GLY A 63 11.95 -1.19 -12.89
CA GLY A 63 12.73 -2.05 -11.99
C GLY A 63 12.17 -2.06 -10.57
N LYS A 64 13.05 -2.20 -9.58
CA LYS A 64 12.73 -2.04 -8.16
C LYS A 64 12.72 -0.55 -7.83
N ILE A 65 11.54 0.04 -7.75
CA ILE A 65 11.33 1.49 -7.71
C ILE A 65 10.88 1.97 -6.33
N PRO A 66 11.33 3.15 -5.88
CA PRO A 66 10.74 3.81 -4.73
C PRO A 66 9.34 4.31 -5.08
N VAL A 67 8.32 3.84 -4.34
CA VAL A 67 6.97 4.37 -4.44
C VAL A 67 6.67 5.19 -3.20
N GLU A 68 6.53 6.49 -3.39
CA GLU A 68 6.29 7.45 -2.32
C GLU A 68 5.16 8.41 -2.74
N HIS A 69 4.51 9.00 -1.73
CA HIS A 69 3.51 10.06 -1.95
C HIS A 69 2.23 9.62 -2.69
N THR A 70 1.88 8.34 -2.65
CA THR A 70 0.56 7.90 -3.08
C THR A 70 -0.39 7.74 -1.89
N PRO A 71 -1.71 7.81 -2.07
CA PRO A 71 -2.67 7.62 -0.98
C PRO A 71 -2.60 6.25 -0.32
N LEU A 72 -2.36 5.18 -1.09
CA LEU A 72 -2.48 3.80 -0.64
C LEU A 72 -1.15 3.04 -0.60
N LEU A 73 -0.24 3.29 -1.55
CA LEU A 73 1.09 2.69 -1.56
C LEU A 73 2.12 3.69 -1.07
N ASN A 74 2.82 3.33 -0.03
CA ASN A 74 3.95 4.13 0.45
C ASN A 74 5.01 3.23 1.06
N LYS A 75 6.26 3.65 0.91
CA LYS A 75 7.36 3.11 1.68
C LYS A 75 7.07 3.35 3.17
N SER A 76 6.91 2.27 3.94
CA SER A 76 6.72 2.38 5.39
C SER A 76 8.06 2.66 6.07
N ASP A 77 8.07 3.50 7.09
CA ASP A 77 9.23 3.84 7.91
C ASP A 77 9.29 3.10 9.24
N GLY A 78 8.25 2.32 9.56
CA GLY A 78 8.09 1.68 10.87
C GLY A 78 8.85 0.36 11.05
N ARG A 79 9.61 -0.09 10.04
CA ARG A 79 10.36 -1.36 10.07
C ARG A 79 11.73 -1.20 9.43
N MET A 80 12.67 -2.07 9.80
CA MET A 80 14.01 -2.09 9.21
C MET A 80 13.96 -2.33 7.69
N LYS A 81 13.04 -3.17 7.24
CA LYS A 81 12.79 -3.42 5.82
C LYS A 81 11.41 -2.86 5.47
N PRO A 82 11.33 -1.71 4.81
CA PRO A 82 10.05 -1.12 4.39
C PRO A 82 9.41 -1.91 3.25
N PHE A 83 8.21 -1.52 2.82
CA PHE A 83 7.66 -2.03 1.56
C PHE A 83 8.55 -1.64 0.39
N ALA A 84 8.76 -2.57 -0.53
CA ALA A 84 9.47 -2.33 -1.77
C ALA A 84 8.64 -2.86 -2.95
N PHE A 85 8.72 -2.16 -4.10
CA PHE A 85 7.87 -2.42 -5.26
C PHE A 85 8.69 -2.60 -6.52
N GLN A 86 8.25 -3.52 -7.39
CA GLN A 86 8.87 -3.72 -8.69
C GLN A 86 7.84 -3.53 -9.79
N GLY A 87 8.20 -2.70 -10.78
CA GLY A 87 7.30 -2.37 -11.88
C GLY A 87 7.81 -1.23 -12.73
N GLY A 88 6.89 -0.62 -13.47
CA GLY A 88 7.12 0.55 -14.29
C GLY A 88 6.33 1.76 -13.79
N TRP A 89 6.91 2.94 -13.89
CA TRP A 89 6.29 4.23 -13.53
C TRP A 89 6.59 5.27 -14.59
N LEU A 90 5.56 5.80 -15.22
CA LEU A 90 5.60 6.94 -16.11
C LEU A 90 5.09 8.17 -15.35
N HIS A 91 5.86 9.24 -15.37
CA HIS A 91 5.52 10.52 -14.76
C HIS A 91 5.61 11.66 -15.78
N HIS A 92 4.62 12.54 -15.76
CA HIS A 92 4.62 13.80 -16.49
C HIS A 92 4.22 14.95 -15.57
N LYS A 93 4.98 16.06 -15.62
CA LYS A 93 4.68 17.27 -14.85
C LYS A 93 4.72 18.49 -15.75
N GLY A 94 3.55 19.01 -16.12
CA GLY A 94 3.39 20.34 -16.73
C GLY A 94 3.40 21.46 -15.68
N GLU A 95 3.14 22.69 -16.10
CA GLU A 95 3.12 23.85 -15.18
C GLU A 95 2.05 23.73 -14.08
N LYS A 96 0.86 23.25 -14.43
CA LYS A 96 -0.30 23.14 -13.54
C LYS A 96 -0.98 21.78 -13.60
N PHE A 97 -0.36 20.82 -14.25
CA PHE A 97 -0.90 19.50 -14.47
C PHE A 97 0.16 18.45 -14.20
N GLN A 98 -0.23 17.37 -13.54
CA GLN A 98 0.60 16.21 -13.30
C GLN A 98 -0.17 14.94 -13.68
N ALA A 99 0.52 13.99 -14.28
CA ALA A 99 -0.03 12.68 -14.58
C ALA A 99 0.99 11.59 -14.28
N ASP A 100 0.51 10.52 -13.68
CA ASP A 100 1.30 9.31 -13.45
C ASP A 100 0.51 8.10 -13.95
N VAL A 101 1.24 7.14 -14.54
CA VAL A 101 0.73 5.82 -14.88
C VAL A 101 1.76 4.80 -14.41
N ALA A 102 1.32 3.81 -13.66
CA ALA A 102 2.22 2.78 -13.18
C ALA A 102 1.61 1.39 -13.29
N TRP A 103 2.50 0.40 -13.39
CA TRP A 103 2.18 -1.01 -13.29
C TRP A 103 3.16 -1.68 -12.34
N ILE A 104 2.65 -2.18 -11.21
CA ILE A 104 3.42 -2.88 -10.18
C ILE A 104 3.05 -4.35 -10.24
N HIS A 105 4.03 -5.23 -10.47
CA HIS A 105 3.80 -6.66 -10.63
C HIS A 105 4.46 -7.52 -9.54
N LYS A 106 5.39 -6.94 -8.76
CA LYS A 106 5.96 -7.59 -7.57
C LYS A 106 6.05 -6.63 -6.40
N VAL A 107 5.99 -7.19 -5.22
CA VAL A 107 6.16 -6.49 -3.95
C VAL A 107 7.05 -7.33 -3.03
N SER A 108 7.86 -6.66 -2.23
CA SER A 108 8.42 -7.24 -1.01
C SER A 108 7.74 -6.56 0.16
N PRO A 109 6.86 -7.25 0.89
CA PRO A 109 6.18 -6.67 2.05
C PRO A 109 7.18 -6.23 3.12
N ARG A 110 6.77 -5.32 3.98
CA ARG A 110 7.64 -4.84 5.06
C ARG A 110 8.11 -5.99 5.94
N SER A 111 9.33 -5.92 6.41
CA SER A 111 10.06 -6.92 7.21
C SER A 111 10.46 -8.19 6.45
N MET A 112 10.09 -8.35 5.19
CA MET A 112 10.44 -9.51 4.39
C MET A 112 11.66 -9.24 3.50
N THR A 113 12.32 -10.31 3.08
CA THR A 113 13.49 -10.27 2.19
C THR A 113 13.14 -10.68 0.78
N GLU A 114 12.10 -11.49 0.64
CA GLU A 114 11.69 -12.07 -0.62
C GLU A 114 10.79 -11.14 -1.42
N TRP A 115 10.74 -11.38 -2.73
CA TRP A 115 9.92 -10.65 -3.68
C TRP A 115 8.83 -11.58 -4.21
N PHE A 116 7.59 -11.17 -4.00
CA PHE A 116 6.39 -11.92 -4.33
C PHE A 116 5.67 -11.29 -5.53
N SER A 117 5.04 -12.10 -6.37
CA SER A 117 3.99 -11.63 -7.27
C SER A 117 2.80 -11.11 -6.46
N MET A 118 1.84 -10.43 -7.10
CA MET A 118 0.64 -9.97 -6.37
C MET A 118 -0.20 -11.14 -5.85
N GLU A 119 -0.25 -12.23 -6.60
CA GLU A 119 -0.92 -13.47 -6.22
C GLU A 119 -0.32 -14.10 -4.96
N GLU A 120 1.01 -14.20 -4.91
CA GLU A 120 1.72 -14.78 -3.77
C GLU A 120 1.72 -13.86 -2.55
N ALA A 121 1.72 -12.55 -2.77
CA ALA A 121 1.80 -11.57 -1.69
C ALA A 121 0.49 -11.43 -0.91
N ILE A 122 -0.65 -11.38 -1.63
CA ILE A 122 -1.96 -11.15 -0.99
C ILE A 122 -2.40 -12.42 -0.27
N GLY A 123 -2.60 -12.30 1.03
CA GLY A 123 -2.90 -13.44 1.88
C GLY A 123 -1.68 -14.13 2.50
N LEU A 124 -0.46 -13.63 2.25
CA LEU A 124 0.76 -14.15 2.85
C LEU A 124 0.78 -14.03 4.37
N THR A 125 0.14 -13.00 4.89
CA THR A 125 -0.01 -12.77 6.32
C THR A 125 -1.42 -13.13 6.79
N ASP A 126 -1.72 -13.00 8.09
CA ASP A 126 -3.04 -13.31 8.62
C ASP A 126 -4.17 -12.52 7.91
N ASN A 127 -5.12 -13.23 7.33
CA ASN A 127 -6.19 -12.68 6.49
C ASN A 127 -7.40 -12.15 7.29
N GLY A 128 -7.43 -12.38 8.61
CA GLY A 128 -8.54 -11.98 9.45
C GLY A 128 -9.79 -12.83 9.21
N TYR A 129 -10.95 -12.17 9.20
CA TYR A 129 -12.26 -12.83 9.11
C TYR A 129 -13.07 -12.26 7.95
N SER A 130 -13.80 -13.13 7.29
CA SER A 130 -14.83 -12.76 6.31
C SER A 130 -16.05 -12.10 7.01
N PRO A 131 -16.94 -11.39 6.28
CA PRO A 131 -18.10 -10.74 6.89
C PRO A 131 -19.06 -11.66 7.64
N ASN A 132 -19.08 -12.96 7.31
CA ASN A 132 -19.86 -13.97 8.02
C ASN A 132 -19.23 -14.44 9.34
N GLY A 133 -18.04 -13.92 9.71
CA GLY A 133 -17.32 -14.28 10.93
C GLY A 133 -16.43 -15.50 10.82
N GLU A 134 -16.34 -16.15 9.66
CA GLU A 134 -15.43 -17.26 9.41
C GLU A 134 -14.04 -16.78 9.06
N LYS A 135 -13.04 -17.62 9.26
CA LYS A 135 -11.65 -17.29 8.94
C LYS A 135 -11.49 -17.13 7.42
N ALA A 136 -10.98 -16.00 7.01
CA ALA A 136 -10.68 -15.74 5.60
C ALA A 136 -9.38 -16.43 5.17
N ASP A 137 -9.32 -16.86 3.88
CA ASP A 137 -8.14 -17.41 3.26
C ASP A 137 -8.01 -16.88 1.83
N TYR A 138 -7.10 -15.92 1.63
CA TYR A 138 -6.87 -15.27 0.34
C TYR A 138 -5.61 -15.76 -0.36
N LYS A 139 -4.82 -16.62 0.30
CA LYS A 139 -3.52 -17.04 -0.20
C LYS A 139 -3.66 -17.87 -1.48
N GLU A 140 -3.04 -17.40 -2.55
CA GLU A 140 -2.98 -18.09 -3.85
C GLU A 140 -4.36 -18.43 -4.47
N THR A 141 -5.42 -17.73 -4.03
CA THR A 141 -6.78 -17.98 -4.51
C THR A 141 -7.13 -17.15 -5.76
N THR A 142 -6.38 -16.09 -6.03
CA THR A 142 -6.64 -15.16 -7.12
C THR A 142 -5.37 -14.89 -7.93
N HIS A 143 -5.34 -15.38 -9.16
CA HIS A 143 -4.25 -15.16 -10.11
C HIS A 143 -4.25 -13.72 -10.62
N SER A 144 -3.57 -12.83 -9.91
CA SER A 144 -3.46 -11.41 -10.26
C SER A 144 -2.17 -11.12 -11.02
N GLN A 145 -2.27 -10.34 -12.08
CA GLN A 145 -1.11 -9.90 -12.85
C GLN A 145 -0.41 -8.67 -12.26
N GLY A 146 -1.08 -7.92 -11.40
CA GLY A 146 -0.48 -6.74 -10.81
C GLY A 146 -1.46 -5.66 -10.40
N LEU A 147 -0.91 -4.49 -10.09
CA LEU A 147 -1.61 -3.28 -9.70
C LEU A 147 -1.33 -2.17 -10.70
N ALA A 148 -2.37 -1.72 -11.42
CA ALA A 148 -2.32 -0.51 -12.22
C ALA A 148 -2.64 0.71 -11.35
N ILE A 149 -1.88 1.79 -11.56
CA ILE A 149 -2.09 3.07 -10.88
C ILE A 149 -2.19 4.16 -11.93
N VAL A 150 -3.20 5.01 -11.81
CA VAL A 150 -3.35 6.23 -12.60
C VAL A 150 -3.52 7.40 -11.64
N HIS A 151 -2.78 8.46 -11.86
CA HIS A 151 -2.90 9.73 -11.15
C HIS A 151 -3.07 10.88 -12.12
N LEU A 152 -3.99 11.78 -11.80
CA LEU A 152 -4.19 13.04 -12.49
C LEU A 152 -4.27 14.15 -11.44
N GLY A 153 -3.33 15.07 -11.48
CA GLY A 153 -3.26 16.24 -10.62
C GLY A 153 -3.43 17.54 -11.38
N LYS A 154 -4.18 18.50 -10.85
CA LYS A 154 -4.31 19.83 -11.42
C LYS A 154 -4.30 20.90 -10.34
N GLU A 155 -3.45 21.90 -10.56
CA GLU A 155 -3.32 23.06 -9.70
C GLU A 155 -4.03 24.28 -10.32
N PHE A 156 -4.88 24.91 -9.52
CA PHE A 156 -5.46 26.23 -9.77
C PHE A 156 -4.89 27.20 -8.73
N LYS A 157 -5.17 28.50 -8.87
CA LYS A 157 -4.62 29.53 -7.98
C LYS A 157 -4.69 29.19 -6.47
N ASN A 158 -5.81 28.64 -6.02
CA ASN A 158 -6.07 28.33 -4.61
C ASN A 158 -6.59 26.90 -4.39
N LEU A 159 -6.73 26.11 -5.45
CA LEU A 159 -7.34 24.78 -5.41
C LEU A 159 -6.42 23.77 -6.09
N ASN A 160 -6.11 22.68 -5.38
CA ASN A 160 -5.44 21.51 -5.91
C ASN A 160 -6.44 20.36 -5.98
N ILE A 161 -6.49 19.70 -7.12
CA ILE A 161 -7.33 18.53 -7.37
C ILE A 161 -6.41 17.37 -7.71
N ASN A 162 -6.54 16.27 -7.00
CA ASN A 162 -5.84 15.02 -7.29
C ASN A 162 -6.85 13.88 -7.40
N PHE A 163 -6.78 13.16 -8.48
CA PHE A 163 -7.52 11.93 -8.70
C PHE A 163 -6.55 10.78 -8.84
N TRP A 164 -6.78 9.71 -8.08
CA TRP A 164 -6.06 8.46 -8.17
C TRP A 164 -7.00 7.31 -8.47
N ASN A 165 -6.57 6.37 -9.28
CA ASN A 165 -7.21 5.09 -9.44
C ASN A 165 -6.19 3.97 -9.23
N PHE A 166 -6.54 3.01 -8.40
CA PHE A 166 -5.77 1.82 -8.09
C PHE A 166 -6.57 0.60 -8.51
N HIS A 167 -6.19 0.00 -9.61
CA HIS A 167 -6.82 -1.21 -10.11
C HIS A 167 -5.93 -2.42 -9.79
N LEU A 168 -6.27 -3.14 -8.72
CA LEU A 168 -5.65 -4.40 -8.37
C LEU A 168 -6.36 -5.51 -9.14
N ASP A 169 -5.66 -6.06 -10.14
CA ASP A 169 -6.23 -7.03 -11.08
C ASP A 169 -6.91 -8.19 -10.36
N LYS A 170 -8.17 -8.45 -10.75
CA LYS A 170 -9.08 -9.47 -10.20
C LYS A 170 -9.48 -9.34 -8.73
N PHE A 171 -8.94 -8.38 -7.98
CA PHE A 171 -9.30 -8.13 -6.58
C PHE A 171 -10.28 -6.98 -6.43
N ILE A 172 -9.81 -5.76 -6.57
CA ILE A 172 -10.56 -4.53 -6.28
C ILE A 172 -10.12 -3.39 -7.18
N ASN A 173 -11.02 -2.43 -7.39
CA ASN A 173 -10.69 -1.14 -7.98
C ASN A 173 -11.03 -0.03 -7.00
N THR A 174 -10.07 0.84 -6.71
CA THR A 174 -10.22 1.96 -5.77
C THR A 174 -9.99 3.28 -6.47
N SER A 175 -11.00 4.13 -6.47
CA SER A 175 -10.91 5.52 -6.92
C SER A 175 -10.78 6.45 -5.71
N TRP A 176 -9.88 7.42 -5.79
CA TRP A 176 -9.58 8.37 -4.74
C TRP A 176 -9.57 9.78 -5.32
N LEU A 177 -10.42 10.66 -4.79
CA LEU A 177 -10.47 12.07 -5.13
C LEU A 177 -10.05 12.89 -3.92
N GLN A 178 -9.08 13.79 -4.11
CA GLN A 178 -8.62 14.72 -3.08
C GLN A 178 -8.69 16.14 -3.61
N LEU A 179 -9.32 17.01 -2.84
CA LEU A 179 -9.46 18.44 -3.10
C LEU A 179 -8.83 19.21 -1.95
N GLU A 180 -7.96 20.16 -2.27
CA GLU A 180 -7.34 21.03 -1.28
C GLU A 180 -7.49 22.49 -1.71
N TYR A 181 -8.21 23.26 -0.91
CA TYR A 181 -8.36 24.70 -1.10
C TYR A 181 -7.60 25.46 -0.04
N SER A 182 -6.77 26.40 -0.46
CA SER A 182 -5.96 27.23 0.43
C SER A 182 -6.08 28.70 0.07
N LYS A 183 -6.52 29.54 1.02
CA LYS A 183 -6.62 31.00 0.84
C LYS A 183 -6.31 31.73 2.14
N LYS A 184 -5.30 32.61 2.09
CA LYS A 184 -4.82 33.34 3.28
C LYS A 184 -4.48 32.38 4.42
N ASN A 185 -5.23 32.45 5.50
CA ASN A 185 -5.02 31.70 6.74
C ASN A 185 -5.81 30.38 6.78
N TRP A 186 -6.66 30.12 5.78
CA TRP A 186 -7.54 28.97 5.73
C TRP A 186 -7.05 27.89 4.75
N GLN A 187 -7.15 26.67 5.19
CA GLN A 187 -6.98 25.48 4.34
C GLN A 187 -8.15 24.54 4.58
N VAL A 188 -8.77 24.07 3.50
CA VAL A 188 -9.84 23.08 3.51
C VAL A 188 -9.39 21.90 2.67
N GLY A 189 -9.49 20.70 3.22
CA GLY A 189 -9.22 19.45 2.53
C GLY A 189 -10.48 18.57 2.48
N VAL A 190 -10.74 17.96 1.35
CA VAL A 190 -11.79 16.95 1.17
C VAL A 190 -11.19 15.74 0.48
N ILE A 191 -11.45 14.57 1.01
CA ILE A 191 -11.11 13.29 0.38
C ILE A 191 -12.40 12.49 0.25
N TYR A 192 -12.60 11.90 -0.92
CA TYR A 192 -13.61 10.87 -1.13
C TYR A 192 -12.98 9.68 -1.82
N SER A 193 -13.15 8.51 -1.26
CA SER A 193 -12.68 7.26 -1.86
C SER A 193 -13.81 6.27 -2.03
N TYR A 194 -13.84 5.66 -3.21
CA TYR A 194 -14.83 4.68 -3.61
C TYR A 194 -14.15 3.42 -4.11
N GLN A 195 -14.58 2.27 -3.59
CA GLN A 195 -13.98 0.99 -3.89
C GLN A 195 -15.02 -0.02 -4.32
N VAL A 196 -14.72 -0.76 -5.39
CA VAL A 196 -15.58 -1.84 -5.90
C VAL A 196 -14.78 -3.14 -6.05
N PRO A 197 -15.38 -4.29 -5.73
CA PRO A 197 -14.76 -5.58 -5.97
C PRO A 197 -14.72 -5.89 -7.47
N HIS A 198 -13.70 -6.60 -7.91
CA HIS A 198 -13.65 -7.11 -9.28
C HIS A 198 -14.62 -8.26 -9.46
N SER A 199 -15.22 -8.38 -10.65
CA SER A 199 -16.23 -9.42 -10.95
C SER A 199 -15.72 -10.86 -10.78
N TYR A 200 -14.41 -11.08 -10.91
CA TYR A 200 -13.77 -12.37 -10.67
C TYR A 200 -13.99 -12.89 -9.25
N GLN A 201 -14.08 -12.03 -8.25
CA GLN A 201 -14.28 -12.41 -6.86
C GLN A 201 -15.56 -13.23 -6.64
N LYS A 202 -16.60 -13.02 -7.46
CA LYS A 202 -17.84 -13.81 -7.40
C LYS A 202 -17.67 -15.30 -7.72
N GLN A 203 -16.57 -15.65 -8.39
CA GLN A 203 -16.31 -17.03 -8.82
C GLN A 203 -15.60 -17.86 -7.74
N LEU A 204 -15.10 -17.20 -6.70
CA LEU A 204 -14.38 -17.82 -5.60
C LEU A 204 -15.35 -18.29 -4.51
N ALA A 205 -14.92 -19.28 -3.72
CA ALA A 205 -15.60 -19.63 -2.47
C ALA A 205 -15.64 -18.42 -1.52
N TYR A 206 -16.65 -18.34 -0.67
CA TYR A 206 -16.91 -17.14 0.14
C TYR A 206 -15.72 -16.73 1.02
N GLU A 207 -15.06 -17.68 1.65
CA GLU A 207 -13.88 -17.50 2.50
C GLU A 207 -12.65 -16.99 1.72
N ASN A 208 -12.61 -17.24 0.40
CA ASN A 208 -11.51 -16.85 -0.50
C ASN A 208 -11.77 -15.50 -1.18
N GLN A 209 -12.97 -14.95 -1.07
CA GLN A 209 -13.30 -13.65 -1.63
C GLN A 209 -12.68 -12.52 -0.81
N TYR A 210 -11.72 -11.82 -1.38
CA TYR A 210 -11.10 -10.66 -0.73
C TYR A 210 -12.13 -9.56 -0.43
N ALA A 211 -13.02 -9.27 -1.38
CA ALA A 211 -14.16 -8.39 -1.22
C ALA A 211 -15.43 -9.05 -1.79
N GLN A 212 -16.52 -8.99 -1.04
CA GLN A 212 -17.79 -9.54 -1.49
C GLN A 212 -18.37 -8.69 -2.62
N SER A 213 -19.07 -9.30 -3.54
CA SER A 213 -19.56 -8.62 -4.75
C SER A 213 -20.51 -7.44 -4.50
N ASN A 214 -21.12 -7.38 -3.33
CA ASN A 214 -22.02 -6.31 -2.88
C ASN A 214 -21.34 -5.29 -1.96
N GLU A 215 -20.03 -5.44 -1.69
CA GLU A 215 -19.28 -4.53 -0.84
C GLU A 215 -18.71 -3.37 -1.68
N ASN A 216 -19.36 -2.23 -1.63
CA ASN A 216 -18.83 -1.00 -2.20
C ASN A 216 -18.26 -0.14 -1.07
N GLY A 217 -16.97 -0.29 -0.80
CA GLY A 217 -16.31 0.45 0.27
C GLY A 217 -16.27 1.94 -0.03
N GLN A 218 -16.70 2.78 0.91
CA GLN A 218 -16.71 4.23 0.76
C GLN A 218 -16.15 4.90 2.00
N VAL A 219 -15.31 5.92 1.77
CA VAL A 219 -14.78 6.77 2.84
C VAL A 219 -14.81 8.22 2.38
N ALA A 220 -15.31 9.10 3.23
CA ALA A 220 -15.21 10.54 3.06
C ALA A 220 -14.49 11.17 4.24
N SER A 221 -13.58 12.11 3.96
CA SER A 221 -12.84 12.85 4.99
C SER A 221 -12.87 14.34 4.70
N PHE A 222 -12.93 15.14 5.77
CA PHE A 222 -12.91 16.59 5.73
C PHE A 222 -11.86 17.12 6.70
N LEU A 223 -11.12 18.13 6.29
CA LEU A 223 -10.15 18.87 7.11
C LEU A 223 -10.42 20.37 6.99
N LEU A 224 -10.50 21.05 8.13
CA LEU A 224 -10.47 22.50 8.23
C LEU A 224 -9.25 22.90 9.06
N LYS A 225 -8.44 23.82 8.53
CA LYS A 225 -7.27 24.36 9.22
C LYS A 225 -7.29 25.87 9.12
N TYR A 226 -7.05 26.53 10.25
CA TYR A 226 -6.81 27.96 10.34
C TYR A 226 -5.44 28.22 10.98
N SER A 227 -4.65 29.10 10.37
CA SER A 227 -3.32 29.46 10.86
C SER A 227 -3.15 30.97 10.90
N LYS A 228 -2.71 31.53 12.06
CA LYS A 228 -2.43 32.96 12.20
C LYS A 228 -1.24 33.16 13.13
N GLY A 229 -0.19 33.78 12.62
CA GLY A 229 1.08 33.94 13.38
C GLY A 229 1.63 32.57 13.79
N HIS A 230 1.87 32.39 15.09
CA HIS A 230 2.36 31.14 15.67
C HIS A 230 1.25 30.16 16.06
N SER A 231 -0.03 30.54 15.88
CA SER A 231 -1.19 29.73 16.30
C SER A 231 -1.79 28.97 15.12
N GLN A 232 -2.18 27.71 15.35
CA GLN A 232 -2.85 26.87 14.38
C GLN A 232 -3.98 26.08 15.06
N ILE A 233 -5.13 26.05 14.43
CA ILE A 233 -6.29 25.23 14.82
C ILE A 233 -6.61 24.30 13.65
N LYS A 234 -6.81 23.00 13.94
CA LYS A 234 -7.22 21.98 12.97
C LYS A 234 -8.44 21.25 13.50
N ALA A 235 -9.41 21.00 12.62
CA ALA A 235 -10.52 20.08 12.84
C ALA A 235 -10.59 19.12 11.66
N ALA A 236 -10.73 17.84 11.95
CA ALA A 236 -10.86 16.81 10.92
C ALA A 236 -11.96 15.84 11.30
N TYR A 237 -12.65 15.34 10.29
CA TYR A 237 -13.68 14.32 10.41
C TYR A 237 -13.55 13.32 9.27
N SER A 238 -13.67 12.03 9.58
CA SER A 238 -13.71 10.97 8.59
C SER A 238 -14.85 10.02 8.89
N LYS A 239 -15.50 9.55 7.82
CA LYS A 239 -16.59 8.58 7.89
C LYS A 239 -16.35 7.46 6.88
N ALA A 240 -16.34 6.21 7.35
CA ALA A 240 -16.57 5.04 6.53
C ALA A 240 -18.08 4.78 6.47
N PHE A 241 -18.59 4.51 5.27
CA PHE A 241 -20.02 4.28 5.06
C PHE A 241 -20.34 2.79 5.22
N GLU A 242 -21.58 2.48 5.55
CA GLU A 242 -22.06 1.11 5.77
C GLU A 242 -22.29 0.30 4.48
N SER A 243 -21.86 0.84 3.34
CA SER A 243 -22.01 0.21 2.02
C SER A 243 -21.07 -0.97 1.76
N GLY A 244 -20.13 -1.23 2.68
CA GLY A 244 -19.15 -2.31 2.60
C GLY A 244 -17.84 -1.98 3.32
N ARG A 245 -17.00 -2.98 3.47
CA ARG A 245 -15.65 -2.80 4.04
C ARG A 245 -14.81 -1.99 3.06
N TYR A 246 -14.02 -1.06 3.58
CA TYR A 246 -12.98 -0.39 2.79
C TYR A 246 -11.66 -1.15 3.01
N LEU A 247 -11.19 -1.82 1.97
CA LEU A 247 -10.11 -2.79 2.04
C LEU A 247 -8.92 -2.36 1.20
N PHE A 248 -7.72 -2.61 1.70
CA PHE A 248 -6.50 -2.58 0.91
C PHE A 248 -5.54 -3.65 1.44
N PRO A 249 -4.86 -4.44 0.56
CA PRO A 249 -4.00 -5.51 1.05
C PRO A 249 -2.86 -4.94 1.89
N LYS A 250 -2.75 -5.42 3.11
CA LYS A 250 -1.72 -4.99 4.06
C LYS A 250 -0.30 -5.34 3.60
N GLU A 251 -0.19 -6.27 2.67
CA GLU A 251 1.06 -6.63 2.02
C GLU A 251 1.53 -5.59 1.00
N LEU A 252 0.65 -4.65 0.60
CA LEU A 252 0.95 -3.61 -0.40
C LEU A 252 1.00 -2.20 0.19
N GLY A 253 0.43 -1.97 1.35
CA GLY A 253 0.25 -0.63 1.85
C GLY A 253 0.46 -0.47 3.35
N ARG A 254 0.16 0.75 3.83
CA ARG A 254 0.12 1.06 5.25
C ARG A 254 -0.99 0.28 5.95
N ASP A 255 -0.68 -0.19 7.14
CA ASP A 255 -1.67 -0.57 8.15
C ASP A 255 -2.35 0.67 8.70
#